data_0a0e3d2f4d259c42d81b41c25115c340
#
_entry.id   0a0e3d2f4d259c42d81b41c25115c340
#
_cell.length_a   1.000
_cell.length_b   1.000
_cell.length_c   1.000
_cell.angle_alpha   90.00
_cell.angle_beta   90.00
_cell.angle_gamma   90.00
#
_symmetry.space_group_name_H-M   'P 1'
#
loop_
_entity.id
_entity.type
_entity.pdbx_description
1 polymer ?
#
loop_
_entity_poly.entity_id
_entity_poly.type
_entity_poly.pdbx_seq_one_letter_code
_entity_poly.pdbx_strand_id
1 'polypeptide(L)'
;RQRQMCIRDRLVNVLSEEIYETDIAIVDDTIAGISKGYKGKEEIDVKGAYVSPSFIDGHVHLESSMLMPSEFAKMVVPSATTTVIADPHEISNVMGLQGISFMREATKNLPLDVYMMLPSCVPATDLETSGVELNSYDLALLIDAPWVLGIAEMMNFPGVVNCDNSVLSKIQLGTAKCKRVDGHAPHLSGKDLDAYVASGVASDHECTTCEEAVEKLRLGMHLMIREATGARDLEPLIPVLKEYNTRKCMFVTDDRHPKHLTKHISRMVKKAVRLGINPIKAIQMASINTAEYFKLANLGAVAPGYKADIAVFNDLEMFEPEMVFKNGKLAAKNGKMIIDTTEFKTPALRGSVNIKYLNMEDLQISAPARKEEIKVINVIPKQLITKKSIETVSYTHLRAHETSAHLV
;
A
#
# COMPACT_ATOMS: atom_id res chain seq x y z
N ARG A 1 1.62 -14.89 -34.91
CA ARG A 1 0.54 -14.17 -34.20
C ARG A 1 0.54 -12.72 -34.67
N GLN A 2 -0.62 -12.21 -35.13
CA GLN A 2 -0.72 -10.82 -35.54
C GLN A 2 -0.69 -9.93 -34.30
N ARG A 3 0.19 -8.94 -34.28
CA ARG A 3 0.28 -7.94 -33.24
C ARG A 3 -1.03 -7.14 -33.17
N GLN A 4 -1.60 -7.01 -31.99
CA GLN A 4 -2.90 -6.36 -31.83
C GLN A 4 -2.76 -4.85 -31.74
N MET A 5 -1.73 -4.37 -31.06
CA MET A 5 -1.50 -2.96 -30.81
C MET A 5 -0.01 -2.60 -30.90
N CYS A 6 0.26 -1.37 -31.34
CA CYS A 6 1.58 -0.77 -31.28
C CYS A 6 1.45 0.65 -30.72
N ILE A 7 2.24 0.96 -29.69
CA ILE A 7 2.34 2.31 -29.11
C ILE A 7 3.70 2.89 -29.50
N ARG A 8 3.71 4.09 -30.07
CA ARG A 8 4.93 4.81 -30.48
C ARG A 8 5.17 5.96 -29.53
N ASP A 9 6.34 6.06 -28.98
CA ASP A 9 7.00 7.27 -28.51
C ASP A 9 8.13 7.03 -27.47
N ARG A 10 8.31 7.98 -26.51
CA ARG A 10 9.41 7.93 -25.55
C ARG A 10 9.14 6.92 -24.44
N LEU A 11 9.82 5.80 -24.49
CA LEU A 11 9.77 4.79 -23.43
C LEU A 11 10.63 5.22 -22.25
N VAL A 12 10.06 5.26 -21.07
CA VAL A 12 10.78 5.32 -19.79
C VAL A 12 11.15 3.89 -19.39
N ASN A 13 12.39 3.51 -19.68
CA ASN A 13 12.88 2.18 -19.37
C ASN A 13 13.43 2.15 -17.92
N VAL A 14 12.66 1.55 -17.03
CA VAL A 14 13.03 1.43 -15.61
C VAL A 14 14.11 0.38 -15.34
N LEU A 15 14.40 -0.51 -16.32
CA LEU A 15 15.42 -1.55 -16.20
C LEU A 15 16.83 -1.04 -16.53
N SER A 16 16.94 -0.14 -17.54
CA SER A 16 18.21 0.46 -17.97
C SER A 16 18.39 1.91 -17.50
N GLU A 17 17.40 2.48 -16.81
CA GLU A 17 17.40 3.88 -16.31
C GLU A 17 17.56 4.93 -17.41
N GLU A 18 16.95 4.73 -18.57
CA GLU A 18 17.04 5.64 -19.71
C GLU A 18 15.67 5.93 -20.34
N ILE A 19 15.61 7.00 -21.14
CA ILE A 19 14.43 7.36 -21.92
C ILE A 19 14.84 7.43 -23.39
N TYR A 20 14.15 6.66 -24.25
CA TYR A 20 14.43 6.63 -25.69
C TYR A 20 13.17 6.39 -26.52
N GLU A 21 13.22 6.81 -27.79
CA GLU A 21 12.13 6.60 -28.74
C GLU A 21 12.12 5.18 -29.29
N THR A 22 10.96 4.52 -29.21
CA THR A 22 10.76 3.15 -29.72
C THR A 22 9.29 2.87 -29.96
N ASP A 23 8.99 1.73 -30.58
CA ASP A 23 7.64 1.18 -30.66
C ASP A 23 7.50 0.02 -29.67
N ILE A 24 6.32 -0.08 -29.05
CA ILE A 24 5.95 -1.15 -28.12
C ILE A 24 4.85 -1.98 -28.75
N ALA A 25 5.16 -3.22 -29.10
CA ALA A 25 4.20 -4.17 -29.67
C ALA A 25 3.53 -4.98 -28.55
N ILE A 26 2.19 -5.04 -28.58
CA ILE A 26 1.37 -5.75 -27.60
C ILE A 26 0.58 -6.83 -28.30
N VAL A 27 0.51 -8.02 -27.68
CA VAL A 27 -0.31 -9.16 -28.12
C VAL A 27 -1.09 -9.66 -26.91
N ASP A 28 -2.40 -9.63 -26.98
CA ASP A 28 -3.29 -9.95 -25.88
C ASP A 28 -3.01 -9.06 -24.63
N ASP A 29 -2.53 -9.61 -23.54
CA ASP A 29 -2.21 -8.89 -22.30
C ASP A 29 -0.70 -8.64 -22.12
N THR A 30 0.12 -9.02 -23.10
CA THR A 30 1.57 -9.14 -22.95
C THR A 30 2.33 -8.25 -23.94
N ILE A 31 3.41 -7.63 -23.50
CA ILE A 31 4.35 -6.91 -24.34
C ILE A 31 5.14 -7.94 -25.16
N ALA A 32 4.97 -7.89 -26.46
CA ALA A 32 5.59 -8.83 -27.40
C ALA A 32 6.97 -8.37 -27.88
N GLY A 33 7.24 -7.06 -27.86
CA GLY A 33 8.53 -6.53 -28.28
C GLY A 33 8.64 -5.02 -28.15
N ILE A 34 9.90 -4.56 -28.16
CA ILE A 34 10.27 -3.14 -28.08
C ILE A 34 11.34 -2.91 -29.15
N SER A 35 10.97 -2.30 -30.27
CA SER A 35 11.87 -1.91 -31.35
C SER A 35 11.13 -1.02 -32.35
N LYS A 36 11.86 -0.13 -33.04
CA LYS A 36 11.29 0.70 -34.10
C LYS A 36 10.80 -0.16 -35.28
N GLY A 37 9.71 0.28 -35.90
CA GLY A 37 9.14 -0.32 -37.10
C GLY A 37 8.12 -1.44 -36.84
N TYR A 38 7.64 -1.60 -35.63
CA TYR A 38 6.51 -2.48 -35.37
C TYR A 38 5.21 -1.93 -35.98
N LYS A 39 4.37 -2.81 -36.49
CA LYS A 39 3.03 -2.51 -36.98
C LYS A 39 2.01 -3.38 -36.28
N GLY A 40 0.90 -2.79 -35.89
CA GLY A 40 -0.23 -3.46 -35.25
C GLY A 40 -1.50 -3.39 -36.09
N LYS A 41 -2.54 -4.07 -35.66
CA LYS A 41 -3.91 -3.83 -36.22
C LYS A 41 -4.42 -2.47 -35.76
N GLU A 42 -4.05 -2.06 -34.59
CA GLU A 42 -4.28 -0.75 -33.98
C GLU A 42 -2.93 -0.11 -33.69
N GLU A 43 -2.75 1.12 -34.10
CA GLU A 43 -1.53 1.89 -33.85
C GLU A 43 -1.92 3.15 -33.07
N ILE A 44 -1.27 3.36 -31.94
CA ILE A 44 -1.49 4.51 -31.07
C ILE A 44 -0.21 5.35 -31.07
N ASP A 45 -0.29 6.53 -31.67
CA ASP A 45 0.76 7.55 -31.58
C ASP A 45 0.45 8.47 -30.40
N VAL A 46 1.30 8.46 -29.39
CA VAL A 46 1.12 9.27 -28.20
C VAL A 46 1.83 10.64 -28.31
N LYS A 47 2.26 11.03 -29.51
CA LYS A 47 2.68 12.40 -29.90
C LYS A 47 3.73 13.03 -29.01
N GLY A 48 4.81 12.31 -28.72
CA GLY A 48 5.89 12.81 -27.88
C GLY A 48 5.67 12.64 -26.36
N ALA A 49 4.63 11.95 -25.95
CA ALA A 49 4.39 11.63 -24.56
C ALA A 49 5.35 10.54 -24.04
N TYR A 50 5.41 10.35 -22.75
CA TYR A 50 6.23 9.34 -22.10
C TYR A 50 5.39 8.09 -21.80
N VAL A 51 5.90 6.96 -22.19
CA VAL A 51 5.31 5.65 -21.92
C VAL A 51 6.10 4.98 -20.80
N SER A 52 5.45 4.65 -19.71
CA SER A 52 6.07 3.99 -18.55
C SER A 52 5.28 2.76 -18.10
N PRO A 53 5.84 1.87 -17.28
CA PRO A 53 5.00 0.93 -16.55
C PRO A 53 3.97 1.68 -15.70
N SER A 54 2.79 1.10 -15.54
CA SER A 54 1.83 1.57 -14.55
C SER A 54 2.33 1.30 -13.12
N PHE A 55 1.69 1.93 -12.15
CA PHE A 55 2.15 1.92 -10.78
C PHE A 55 1.56 0.76 -9.96
N ILE A 56 2.35 0.33 -8.99
CA ILE A 56 2.02 -0.71 -8.01
C ILE A 56 2.07 -0.08 -6.62
N ASP A 57 0.98 -0.18 -5.87
CA ASP A 57 0.96 0.18 -4.47
C ASP A 57 1.37 -1.03 -3.63
N GLY A 58 2.47 -0.92 -2.90
CA GLY A 58 3.06 -2.05 -2.17
C GLY A 58 2.39 -2.37 -0.84
N HIS A 59 1.53 -1.47 -0.32
CA HIS A 59 0.82 -1.67 0.95
C HIS A 59 -0.37 -0.72 1.04
N VAL A 60 -1.57 -1.28 1.18
CA VAL A 60 -2.80 -0.50 1.26
C VAL A 60 -3.88 -1.24 2.04
N HIS A 61 -4.66 -0.50 2.83
CA HIS A 61 -5.90 -0.96 3.46
C HIS A 61 -7.08 -0.44 2.63
N LEU A 62 -7.74 -1.35 1.90
CA LEU A 62 -8.88 -0.97 1.06
C LEU A 62 -10.04 -0.45 1.92
N GLU A 63 -10.18 -0.98 3.12
CA GLU A 63 -11.20 -0.65 4.10
C GLU A 63 -11.12 0.82 4.52
N SER A 64 -9.93 1.36 4.72
CA SER A 64 -9.69 2.75 5.07
C SER A 64 -10.20 3.75 4.02
N SER A 65 -10.34 3.28 2.78
CA SER A 65 -10.95 4.06 1.71
C SER A 65 -12.46 4.26 1.89
N MET A 66 -13.12 3.47 2.76
CA MET A 66 -14.58 3.43 2.95
C MET A 66 -15.35 3.17 1.65
N LEU A 67 -14.70 2.57 0.65
CA LEU A 67 -15.27 2.26 -0.65
C LEU A 67 -15.31 0.75 -0.87
N MET A 68 -16.29 0.30 -1.63
CA MET A 68 -16.25 -1.04 -2.19
C MET A 68 -15.07 -1.15 -3.17
N PRO A 69 -14.41 -2.32 -3.28
CA PRO A 69 -13.25 -2.49 -4.15
C PRO A 69 -13.47 -2.06 -5.61
N SER A 70 -14.68 -2.18 -6.15
CA SER A 70 -15.03 -1.68 -7.49
C SER A 70 -14.95 -0.15 -7.59
N GLU A 71 -15.40 0.56 -6.56
CA GLU A 71 -15.33 2.02 -6.50
C GLU A 71 -13.90 2.49 -6.22
N PHE A 72 -13.16 1.75 -5.38
CA PHE A 72 -11.73 2.00 -5.18
C PHE A 72 -10.97 1.90 -6.52
N ALA A 73 -11.20 0.86 -7.32
CA ALA A 73 -10.58 0.72 -8.63
C ALA A 73 -10.88 1.91 -9.56
N LYS A 74 -12.12 2.42 -9.57
CA LYS A 74 -12.50 3.62 -10.35
C LYS A 74 -11.74 4.88 -9.94
N MET A 75 -11.29 4.94 -8.69
CA MET A 75 -10.51 6.09 -8.18
C MET A 75 -9.02 5.97 -8.51
N VAL A 76 -8.44 4.77 -8.41
CA VAL A 76 -6.98 4.62 -8.46
C VAL A 76 -6.43 4.27 -9.84
N VAL A 77 -7.18 3.51 -10.66
CA VAL A 77 -6.74 3.14 -12.02
C VAL A 77 -6.54 4.36 -12.93
N PRO A 78 -7.44 5.37 -12.95
CA PRO A 78 -7.21 6.59 -13.72
C PRO A 78 -5.96 7.38 -13.31
N SER A 79 -5.41 7.07 -12.13
CA SER A 79 -4.15 7.64 -11.62
C SER A 79 -2.93 6.75 -11.89
N ALA A 80 -3.04 5.83 -12.85
CA ALA A 80 -2.02 4.86 -13.25
C ALA A 80 -1.70 3.77 -12.22
N THR A 81 -2.42 3.63 -11.10
CA THR A 81 -2.25 2.48 -10.20
C THR A 81 -3.10 1.32 -10.69
N THR A 82 -2.46 0.28 -11.20
CA THR A 82 -3.14 -0.90 -11.80
C THR A 82 -2.92 -2.18 -11.03
N THR A 83 -2.10 -2.14 -9.98
CA THR A 83 -1.85 -3.25 -9.06
C THR A 83 -1.72 -2.72 -7.65
N VAL A 84 -2.32 -3.42 -6.69
CA VAL A 84 -2.18 -3.11 -5.25
C VAL A 84 -1.95 -4.39 -4.45
N ILE A 85 -1.18 -4.26 -3.37
CA ILE A 85 -0.98 -5.30 -2.38
C ILE A 85 -1.74 -4.88 -1.12
N ALA A 86 -2.88 -5.54 -0.88
CA ALA A 86 -3.78 -5.20 0.21
C ALA A 86 -3.49 -6.04 1.47
N ASP A 87 -3.58 -5.40 2.62
CA ASP A 87 -3.68 -6.07 3.91
C ASP A 87 -5.10 -5.89 4.46
N PRO A 88 -5.96 -6.92 4.41
CA PRO A 88 -7.34 -6.83 4.84
C PRO A 88 -7.51 -7.10 6.35
N HIS A 89 -6.67 -6.53 7.21
CA HIS A 89 -6.72 -6.83 8.65
C HIS A 89 -7.94 -6.21 9.35
N GLU A 90 -8.45 -5.07 8.88
CA GLU A 90 -9.62 -4.43 9.48
C GLU A 90 -10.87 -5.30 9.36
N ILE A 91 -11.18 -5.76 8.14
CA ILE A 91 -12.31 -6.68 7.97
C ILE A 91 -12.05 -8.02 8.63
N SER A 92 -10.78 -8.43 8.72
CA SER A 92 -10.41 -9.67 9.40
C SER A 92 -10.62 -9.60 10.91
N ASN A 93 -10.40 -8.44 11.55
CA ASN A 93 -10.72 -8.22 12.96
C ASN A 93 -12.22 -8.38 13.25
N VAL A 94 -13.09 -8.19 12.27
CA VAL A 94 -14.54 -8.27 12.40
C VAL A 94 -15.07 -9.65 11.99
N MET A 95 -14.49 -10.25 10.92
CA MET A 95 -15.05 -11.42 10.23
C MET A 95 -14.05 -12.57 10.03
N GLY A 96 -12.81 -12.43 10.46
CA GLY A 96 -11.79 -13.47 10.30
C GLY A 96 -11.54 -13.85 8.84
N LEU A 97 -11.37 -15.14 8.58
CA LEU A 97 -11.15 -15.67 7.24
C LEU A 97 -12.31 -15.39 6.26
N GLN A 98 -13.52 -15.20 6.76
CA GLN A 98 -14.66 -14.82 5.91
C GLN A 98 -14.48 -13.41 5.36
N GLY A 99 -13.91 -12.49 6.15
CA GLY A 99 -13.56 -11.15 5.72
C GLY A 99 -12.52 -11.14 4.59
N ILE A 100 -11.47 -11.94 4.73
CA ILE A 100 -10.44 -12.12 3.68
C ILE A 100 -11.09 -12.69 2.40
N SER A 101 -11.93 -13.72 2.55
CA SER A 101 -12.62 -14.33 1.42
C SER A 101 -13.56 -13.34 0.72
N PHE A 102 -14.27 -12.52 1.48
CA PHE A 102 -15.13 -11.46 0.94
C PHE A 102 -14.32 -10.46 0.12
N MET A 103 -13.21 -9.96 0.68
CA MET A 103 -12.34 -9.01 -0.03
C MET A 103 -11.79 -9.62 -1.31
N ARG A 104 -11.39 -10.91 -1.27
CA ARG A 104 -10.94 -11.63 -2.46
C ARG A 104 -12.01 -11.70 -3.53
N GLU A 105 -13.24 -12.06 -3.18
CA GLU A 105 -14.35 -12.15 -4.14
C GLU A 105 -14.70 -10.77 -4.71
N ALA A 106 -14.74 -9.74 -3.87
CA ALA A 106 -15.06 -8.38 -4.29
C ALA A 106 -14.01 -7.72 -5.17
N THR A 107 -12.78 -8.26 -5.19
CA THR A 107 -11.67 -7.75 -6.01
C THR A 107 -11.46 -8.53 -7.30
N LYS A 108 -12.17 -9.66 -7.50
CA LYS A 108 -12.10 -10.40 -8.76
C LYS A 108 -12.66 -9.60 -9.93
N ASN A 109 -12.04 -9.78 -11.10
CA ASN A 109 -12.48 -9.21 -12.38
C ASN A 109 -12.51 -7.67 -12.42
N LEU A 110 -11.80 -7.00 -11.53
CA LEU A 110 -11.57 -5.57 -11.63
C LEU A 110 -10.46 -5.27 -12.64
N PRO A 111 -10.45 -4.09 -13.27
CA PRO A 111 -9.30 -3.61 -14.05
C PRO A 111 -8.15 -3.14 -13.13
N LEU A 112 -7.99 -3.81 -12.01
CA LEU A 112 -7.01 -3.60 -10.96
C LEU A 112 -6.61 -4.99 -10.42
N ASP A 113 -5.34 -5.36 -10.49
CA ASP A 113 -4.87 -6.56 -9.83
C ASP A 113 -4.78 -6.29 -8.32
N VAL A 114 -5.46 -7.11 -7.53
CA VAL A 114 -5.41 -7.04 -6.08
C VAL A 114 -4.81 -8.34 -5.55
N TYR A 115 -3.57 -8.24 -5.08
CA TYR A 115 -2.93 -9.29 -4.29
C TYR A 115 -3.16 -8.99 -2.81
N MET A 116 -3.03 -10.00 -1.96
CA MET A 116 -3.24 -9.85 -0.52
C MET A 116 -2.07 -10.40 0.26
N MET A 117 -1.77 -9.72 1.34
CA MET A 117 -1.00 -10.25 2.45
C MET A 117 -1.96 -10.78 3.51
N LEU A 118 -1.64 -11.89 4.16
CA LEU A 118 -2.49 -12.43 5.23
C LEU A 118 -2.22 -11.69 6.53
N PRO A 119 -3.24 -11.16 7.20
CA PRO A 119 -3.09 -10.37 8.42
C PRO A 119 -2.33 -11.12 9.52
N SER A 120 -1.25 -10.53 10.00
CA SER A 120 -0.46 -11.07 11.10
C SER A 120 -1.07 -10.74 12.47
N CYS A 121 -1.79 -9.64 12.54
CA CYS A 121 -2.21 -8.96 13.76
C CYS A 121 -3.73 -8.84 13.83
N VAL A 122 -4.39 -9.94 14.18
CA VAL A 122 -5.84 -10.03 14.42
C VAL A 122 -6.04 -10.80 15.74
N PRO A 123 -6.16 -10.06 16.87
CA PRO A 123 -5.93 -8.62 17.08
C PRO A 123 -4.45 -8.21 16.94
N ALA A 124 -4.20 -6.89 16.95
CA ALA A 124 -2.84 -6.36 16.84
C ALA A 124 -1.98 -6.73 18.07
N THR A 125 -2.57 -6.72 19.25
CA THR A 125 -2.00 -7.17 20.52
C THR A 125 -3.07 -7.88 21.36
N ASP A 126 -2.64 -8.61 22.37
CA ASP A 126 -3.50 -9.22 23.42
C ASP A 126 -4.14 -8.19 24.37
N LEU A 127 -3.80 -6.90 24.22
CA LEU A 127 -4.43 -5.80 24.96
C LEU A 127 -5.69 -5.26 24.26
N GLU A 128 -5.99 -5.73 23.06
CA GLU A 128 -7.11 -5.28 22.25
C GLU A 128 -8.25 -6.31 22.23
N THR A 129 -9.47 -5.82 22.00
CA THR A 129 -10.65 -6.66 21.79
C THR A 129 -10.97 -6.68 20.30
N SER A 130 -10.91 -7.86 19.70
CA SER A 130 -11.34 -8.09 18.32
C SER A 130 -12.59 -8.98 18.25
N GLY A 131 -13.27 -8.97 17.14
CA GLY A 131 -14.39 -9.88 16.87
C GLY A 131 -13.94 -11.32 16.60
N VAL A 132 -12.69 -11.50 16.16
CA VAL A 132 -12.06 -12.78 15.83
C VAL A 132 -10.59 -12.72 16.18
N GLU A 133 -10.02 -13.86 16.54
CA GLU A 133 -8.57 -14.07 16.65
C GLU A 133 -8.13 -15.01 15.53
N LEU A 134 -7.05 -14.63 14.80
CA LEU A 134 -6.44 -15.45 13.76
C LEU A 134 -5.06 -15.93 14.20
N ASN A 135 -4.87 -17.23 14.20
CA ASN A 135 -3.59 -17.88 14.48
C ASN A 135 -2.92 -18.40 13.19
N SER A 136 -1.72 -18.96 13.31
CA SER A 136 -0.97 -19.47 12.16
C SER A 136 -1.65 -20.63 11.42
N TYR A 137 -2.46 -21.45 12.10
CA TYR A 137 -3.20 -22.55 11.46
C TYR A 137 -4.35 -22.02 10.60
N ASP A 138 -5.01 -20.96 11.03
CA ASP A 138 -6.04 -20.28 10.22
C ASP A 138 -5.42 -19.71 8.95
N LEU A 139 -4.29 -19.03 9.05
CA LEU A 139 -3.58 -18.44 7.90
C LEU A 139 -3.02 -19.52 6.96
N ALA A 140 -2.64 -20.68 7.50
CA ALA A 140 -2.15 -21.81 6.69
C ALA A 140 -3.16 -22.31 5.67
N LEU A 141 -4.46 -22.09 5.90
CA LEU A 141 -5.52 -22.47 4.94
C LEU A 141 -5.47 -21.64 3.65
N LEU A 142 -4.90 -20.43 3.69
CA LEU A 142 -4.88 -19.50 2.56
C LEU A 142 -3.46 -19.21 2.02
N ILE A 143 -2.41 -19.51 2.78
CA ILE A 143 -1.04 -19.08 2.45
C ILE A 143 -0.57 -19.56 1.06
N ASP A 144 -1.01 -20.72 0.59
CA ASP A 144 -0.62 -21.28 -0.71
C ASP A 144 -1.46 -20.74 -1.89
N ALA A 145 -2.47 -19.92 -1.62
CA ALA A 145 -3.28 -19.33 -2.69
C ALA A 145 -2.43 -18.40 -3.58
N PRO A 146 -2.61 -18.42 -4.91
CA PRO A 146 -1.76 -17.66 -5.85
C PRO A 146 -1.91 -16.14 -5.73
N TRP A 147 -2.99 -15.66 -5.13
CA TRP A 147 -3.25 -14.25 -4.87
C TRP A 147 -2.71 -13.79 -3.50
N VAL A 148 -2.17 -14.70 -2.67
CA VAL A 148 -1.52 -14.40 -1.40
C VAL A 148 -0.02 -14.27 -1.61
N LEU A 149 0.56 -13.13 -1.26
CA LEU A 149 1.99 -12.86 -1.44
C LEU A 149 2.81 -13.08 -0.16
N GLY A 150 2.16 -13.11 1.00
CA GLY A 150 2.87 -13.30 2.26
C GLY A 150 2.02 -13.08 3.50
N ILE A 151 2.72 -12.78 4.58
CA ILE A 151 2.16 -12.36 5.86
C ILE A 151 2.27 -10.83 5.92
N ALA A 152 1.17 -10.18 6.26
CA ALA A 152 1.06 -8.73 6.36
C ALA A 152 1.86 -8.16 7.53
N GLU A 153 1.84 -6.87 7.66
CA GLU A 153 2.60 -6.08 8.62
C GLU A 153 2.61 -6.68 10.04
N MET A 154 3.81 -6.97 10.51
CA MET A 154 4.03 -7.56 11.84
C MET A 154 4.07 -6.46 12.89
N MET A 155 2.91 -5.96 13.30
CA MET A 155 2.77 -4.87 14.28
C MET A 155 3.24 -5.29 15.69
N ASN A 156 3.08 -6.57 16.04
CA ASN A 156 3.51 -7.06 17.35
C ASN A 156 5.03 -7.32 17.37
N PHE A 157 5.84 -6.29 17.08
CA PHE A 157 7.30 -6.39 17.18
C PHE A 157 7.78 -6.68 18.61
N PRO A 158 7.11 -6.22 19.69
CA PRO A 158 7.48 -6.65 21.05
C PRO A 158 7.36 -8.17 21.22
N GLY A 159 6.33 -8.80 20.66
CA GLY A 159 6.17 -10.26 20.68
C GLY A 159 7.30 -10.97 19.91
N VAL A 160 7.76 -10.39 18.79
CA VAL A 160 8.92 -10.94 18.06
C VAL A 160 10.18 -10.89 18.92
N VAL A 161 10.49 -9.74 19.50
CA VAL A 161 11.68 -9.52 20.35
C VAL A 161 11.66 -10.41 21.60
N ASN A 162 10.48 -10.61 22.19
CA ASN A 162 10.30 -11.46 23.37
C ASN A 162 10.07 -12.94 23.02
N CYS A 163 10.22 -13.34 21.76
CA CYS A 163 10.07 -14.72 21.30
C CYS A 163 8.69 -15.33 21.59
N ASP A 164 7.61 -14.56 21.42
CA ASP A 164 6.25 -15.07 21.52
C ASP A 164 5.98 -16.11 20.43
N ASN A 165 5.63 -17.32 20.84
CA ASN A 165 5.40 -18.44 19.93
C ASN A 165 4.22 -18.19 18.97
N SER A 166 3.17 -17.50 19.39
CA SER A 166 2.01 -17.18 18.56
C SER A 166 2.40 -16.25 17.42
N VAL A 167 3.27 -15.27 17.70
CA VAL A 167 3.79 -14.32 16.73
C VAL A 167 4.80 -14.99 15.80
N LEU A 168 5.79 -15.69 16.38
CA LEU A 168 6.83 -16.34 15.58
C LEU A 168 6.29 -17.43 14.65
N SER A 169 5.23 -18.16 15.04
CA SER A 169 4.60 -19.18 14.19
C SER A 169 4.00 -18.59 12.90
N LYS A 170 3.50 -17.36 12.93
CA LYS A 170 2.99 -16.65 11.74
C LYS A 170 4.13 -16.26 10.81
N ILE A 171 5.25 -15.75 11.37
CA ILE A 171 6.45 -15.44 10.59
C ILE A 171 7.01 -16.71 9.94
N GLN A 172 7.13 -17.80 10.71
CA GLN A 172 7.61 -19.09 10.21
C GLN A 172 6.72 -19.63 9.10
N LEU A 173 5.41 -19.47 9.18
CA LEU A 173 4.49 -19.86 8.12
C LEU A 173 4.84 -19.16 6.79
N GLY A 174 5.06 -17.84 6.81
CA GLY A 174 5.43 -17.07 5.64
C GLY A 174 6.79 -17.48 5.09
N THR A 175 7.81 -17.52 5.93
CA THR A 175 9.20 -17.83 5.54
C THR A 175 9.36 -19.26 5.03
N ALA A 176 8.70 -20.25 5.66
CA ALA A 176 8.71 -21.65 5.21
C ALA A 176 8.10 -21.82 3.81
N LYS A 177 7.19 -20.96 3.41
CA LYS A 177 6.59 -20.91 2.06
C LYS A 177 7.37 -20.01 1.08
N CYS A 178 8.54 -19.52 1.47
CA CYS A 178 9.32 -18.55 0.69
C CYS A 178 8.54 -17.29 0.30
N LYS A 179 7.54 -16.92 1.09
CA LYS A 179 6.73 -15.71 0.92
C LYS A 179 7.27 -14.57 1.78
N ARG A 180 6.85 -13.33 1.49
CA ARG A 180 7.27 -12.16 2.24
C ARG A 180 6.56 -12.09 3.59
N VAL A 181 7.25 -11.51 4.56
CA VAL A 181 6.68 -11.07 5.83
C VAL A 181 6.95 -9.59 5.94
N ASP A 182 5.90 -8.79 5.91
CA ASP A 182 6.01 -7.34 6.02
C ASP A 182 6.09 -6.92 7.48
N GLY A 183 6.70 -5.77 7.70
CA GLY A 183 6.92 -5.23 9.03
C GLY A 183 6.19 -3.93 9.28
N HIS A 184 6.04 -3.65 10.58
CA HIS A 184 5.48 -2.44 11.15
C HIS A 184 6.17 -2.22 12.51
N ALA A 185 7.26 -1.48 12.52
CA ALA A 185 8.11 -1.38 13.69
C ALA A 185 8.62 0.06 13.90
N PRO A 186 7.72 1.00 14.30
CA PRO A 186 8.10 2.39 14.53
C PRO A 186 9.14 2.47 15.65
N HIS A 187 10.21 3.24 15.39
CA HIS A 187 11.31 3.51 16.34
C HIS A 187 12.08 2.28 16.85
N LEU A 188 11.86 1.10 16.28
CA LEU A 188 12.64 -0.08 16.63
C LEU A 188 14.07 0.06 16.09
N SER A 189 15.06 -0.14 16.95
CA SER A 189 16.48 0.06 16.63
C SER A 189 17.38 -0.89 17.41
N GLY A 190 18.68 -0.94 17.05
CA GLY A 190 19.69 -1.72 17.78
C GLY A 190 19.39 -3.21 17.79
N LYS A 191 19.69 -3.88 18.90
CA LYS A 191 19.55 -5.34 19.04
C LYS A 191 18.13 -5.85 18.88
N ASP A 192 17.13 -5.04 19.22
CA ASP A 192 15.73 -5.41 19.06
C ASP A 192 15.35 -5.41 17.58
N LEU A 193 15.88 -4.44 16.79
CA LEU A 193 15.74 -4.43 15.36
C LEU A 193 16.48 -5.61 14.71
N ASP A 194 17.70 -5.95 15.19
CA ASP A 194 18.43 -7.14 14.73
C ASP A 194 17.59 -8.41 14.90
N ALA A 195 16.96 -8.59 16.07
CA ALA A 195 16.09 -9.73 16.37
C ALA A 195 14.86 -9.76 15.43
N TYR A 196 14.25 -8.60 15.20
CA TYR A 196 13.10 -8.46 14.31
C TYR A 196 13.44 -8.84 12.87
N VAL A 197 14.56 -8.34 12.35
CA VAL A 197 15.04 -8.69 10.99
C VAL A 197 15.44 -10.17 10.90
N ALA A 198 16.16 -10.67 11.91
CA ALA A 198 16.61 -12.07 11.95
C ALA A 198 15.44 -13.07 12.00
N SER A 199 14.26 -12.67 12.50
CA SER A 199 13.06 -13.50 12.49
C SER A 199 12.51 -13.76 11.08
N GLY A 200 12.88 -12.93 10.08
CA GLY A 200 12.46 -13.05 8.70
C GLY A 200 11.55 -11.92 8.20
N VAL A 201 11.31 -10.89 9.02
CA VAL A 201 10.60 -9.68 8.60
C VAL A 201 11.48 -8.90 7.62
N ALA A 202 10.94 -8.51 6.46
CA ALA A 202 11.72 -8.06 5.31
C ALA A 202 11.51 -6.60 4.92
N SER A 203 10.51 -5.92 5.48
CA SER A 203 10.16 -4.52 5.15
C SER A 203 9.74 -3.73 6.36
N ASP A 204 9.60 -2.42 6.20
CA ASP A 204 8.97 -1.53 7.17
C ASP A 204 8.43 -0.27 6.48
N HIS A 205 7.28 0.22 6.92
CA HIS A 205 6.64 1.44 6.42
C HIS A 205 6.46 2.53 7.49
N GLU A 206 6.99 2.30 8.68
CA GLU A 206 6.82 3.20 9.84
C GLU A 206 7.97 4.19 10.06
N CYS A 207 8.98 4.19 9.18
CA CYS A 207 10.11 5.10 9.32
C CYS A 207 9.67 6.56 9.19
N THR A 208 9.91 7.35 10.23
CA THR A 208 9.62 8.79 10.28
C THR A 208 10.88 9.67 10.24
N THR A 209 12.07 9.10 10.44
CA THR A 209 13.36 9.80 10.42
C THR A 209 14.35 9.14 9.48
N CYS A 210 15.34 9.91 9.02
CA CYS A 210 16.42 9.41 8.16
C CYS A 210 17.28 8.37 8.89
N GLU A 211 17.57 8.57 10.16
CA GLU A 211 18.40 7.69 10.98
C GLU A 211 17.77 6.30 11.07
N GLU A 212 16.49 6.23 11.37
CA GLU A 212 15.71 5.00 11.44
C GLU A 212 15.71 4.28 10.08
N ALA A 213 15.43 5.01 9.00
CA ALA A 213 15.38 4.46 7.65
C ALA A 213 16.75 3.91 7.21
N VAL A 214 17.84 4.61 7.51
CA VAL A 214 19.20 4.18 7.16
C VAL A 214 19.61 2.95 7.96
N GLU A 215 19.26 2.86 9.24
CA GLU A 215 19.54 1.69 10.07
C GLU A 215 18.85 0.43 9.47
N LYS A 216 17.57 0.53 9.15
CA LYS A 216 16.80 -0.57 8.53
C LYS A 216 17.35 -0.98 7.16
N LEU A 217 17.75 0.00 6.31
CA LEU A 217 18.40 -0.29 5.03
C LEU A 217 19.73 -1.03 5.21
N ARG A 218 20.56 -0.65 6.18
CA ARG A 218 21.84 -1.32 6.48
C ARG A 218 21.66 -2.78 6.87
N LEU A 219 20.57 -3.11 7.54
CA LEU A 219 20.20 -4.48 7.89
C LEU A 219 19.52 -5.24 6.74
N GLY A 220 19.35 -4.60 5.59
CA GLY A 220 18.80 -5.26 4.40
C GLY A 220 17.28 -5.23 4.27
N MET A 221 16.56 -4.55 5.13
CA MET A 221 15.13 -4.35 5.01
C MET A 221 14.77 -3.51 3.77
N HIS A 222 13.56 -3.66 3.28
CA HIS A 222 12.97 -2.78 2.29
C HIS A 222 12.21 -1.66 3.00
N LEU A 223 12.39 -0.44 2.50
CA LEU A 223 11.64 0.72 2.98
C LEU A 223 10.41 0.95 2.10
N MET A 224 9.26 0.87 2.70
CA MET A 224 8.00 1.26 2.10
C MET A 224 7.72 2.71 2.53
N ILE A 225 7.98 3.65 1.62
CA ILE A 225 7.81 5.09 1.86
C ILE A 225 6.32 5.40 1.81
N ARG A 226 5.76 5.82 2.93
CA ARG A 226 4.32 5.97 3.13
C ARG A 226 3.83 7.40 2.91
N GLU A 227 2.67 7.52 2.26
CA GLU A 227 1.88 8.76 2.17
C GLU A 227 0.38 8.46 2.41
N ALA A 228 0.05 8.16 3.65
CA ALA A 228 -1.32 7.94 4.13
C ALA A 228 -2.08 9.26 4.38
N THR A 229 -3.32 9.16 4.85
CA THR A 229 -4.07 10.34 5.29
C THR A 229 -3.48 10.93 6.58
N GLY A 230 -3.22 10.09 7.57
CA GLY A 230 -2.73 10.45 8.90
C GLY A 230 -1.20 10.49 9.01
N ALA A 231 -0.48 9.69 8.20
CA ALA A 231 0.97 9.56 8.24
C ALA A 231 1.60 9.90 6.89
N ARG A 232 2.61 10.78 6.85
CA ARG A 232 3.18 11.31 5.62
C ARG A 232 4.70 11.39 5.72
N ASP A 233 5.35 10.31 5.30
CA ASP A 233 6.76 10.08 5.58
C ASP A 233 7.68 10.35 4.37
N LEU A 234 7.13 10.61 3.18
CA LEU A 234 7.95 10.84 1.97
C LEU A 234 8.88 12.05 2.13
N GLU A 235 8.38 13.19 2.60
CA GLU A 235 9.17 14.41 2.68
C GLU A 235 10.32 14.32 3.70
N PRO A 236 10.11 13.81 4.93
CA PRO A 236 11.21 13.56 5.87
C PRO A 236 12.26 12.59 5.35
N LEU A 237 11.90 11.62 4.49
CA LEU A 237 12.80 10.58 3.99
C LEU A 237 13.48 10.93 2.64
N ILE A 238 13.22 12.09 2.05
CA ILE A 238 13.88 12.53 0.80
C ILE A 238 15.40 12.51 0.88
N PRO A 239 16.07 12.92 1.97
CA PRO A 239 17.54 12.81 2.05
C PRO A 239 18.03 11.38 1.85
N VAL A 240 17.36 10.39 2.45
CA VAL A 240 17.70 8.97 2.27
C VAL A 240 17.58 8.55 0.81
N LEU A 241 16.51 8.95 0.12
CA LEU A 241 16.28 8.64 -1.29
C LEU A 241 17.29 9.31 -2.24
N LYS A 242 17.93 10.40 -1.83
CA LYS A 242 18.97 11.08 -2.60
C LYS A 242 20.35 10.49 -2.39
N GLU A 243 20.67 10.07 -1.18
CA GLU A 243 22.02 9.69 -0.77
C GLU A 243 22.29 8.19 -0.87
N TYR A 244 21.23 7.36 -0.71
CA TYR A 244 21.35 5.90 -0.64
C TYR A 244 20.74 5.21 -1.86
N ASN A 245 21.02 3.92 -1.99
CA ASN A 245 20.49 3.10 -3.07
C ASN A 245 18.98 2.88 -2.90
N THR A 246 18.18 3.35 -3.85
CA THR A 246 16.72 3.27 -3.82
C THR A 246 16.15 1.91 -4.25
N ARG A 247 16.99 0.93 -4.63
CA ARG A 247 16.54 -0.42 -5.07
C ARG A 247 15.70 -1.16 -4.03
N LYS A 248 15.90 -0.85 -2.75
CA LYS A 248 15.11 -1.39 -1.65
C LYS A 248 14.04 -0.42 -1.13
N CYS A 249 13.72 0.62 -1.90
CA CYS A 249 12.69 1.58 -1.55
C CYS A 249 11.49 1.43 -2.50
N MET A 250 10.28 1.53 -1.97
CA MET A 250 9.05 1.54 -2.75
C MET A 250 8.01 2.49 -2.14
N PHE A 251 7.07 2.94 -2.95
CA PHE A 251 5.98 3.81 -2.50
C PHE A 251 4.76 3.00 -2.08
N VAL A 252 4.14 3.42 -0.96
CA VAL A 252 2.94 2.81 -0.43
C VAL A 252 1.95 3.88 0.06
N THR A 253 0.68 3.58 0.00
CA THR A 253 -0.34 4.55 0.44
C THR A 253 -0.86 4.29 1.84
N ASP A 254 -0.85 3.04 2.28
CA ASP A 254 -1.35 2.65 3.59
C ASP A 254 -2.81 3.12 3.78
N ASP A 255 -3.17 3.72 4.89
CA ASP A 255 -4.50 4.24 5.21
C ASP A 255 -4.86 5.52 4.45
N ARG A 256 -5.64 5.40 3.39
CA ARG A 256 -6.15 6.56 2.65
C ARG A 256 -7.66 6.68 2.69
N HIS A 257 -8.13 7.78 3.24
CA HIS A 257 -9.54 8.17 3.20
C HIS A 257 -9.96 8.62 1.79
N PRO A 258 -11.26 8.60 1.46
CA PRO A 258 -11.77 8.89 0.10
C PRO A 258 -11.26 10.20 -0.48
N LYS A 259 -11.16 11.27 0.30
CA LYS A 259 -10.68 12.58 -0.16
C LYS A 259 -9.22 12.59 -0.62
N HIS A 260 -8.42 11.60 -0.23
CA HIS A 260 -6.99 11.51 -0.56
C HIS A 260 -6.68 10.41 -1.59
N LEU A 261 -7.70 9.67 -2.06
CA LEU A 261 -7.51 8.61 -3.06
C LEU A 261 -7.20 9.15 -4.45
N THR A 262 -7.68 10.35 -4.78
CA THR A 262 -7.40 10.95 -6.08
C THR A 262 -5.90 11.14 -6.30
N LYS A 263 -5.39 10.73 -7.48
CA LYS A 263 -3.97 10.82 -7.83
C LYS A 263 -3.05 9.93 -6.98
N HIS A 264 -3.56 8.84 -6.49
CA HIS A 264 -2.98 7.74 -5.71
C HIS A 264 -1.42 7.71 -5.71
N ILE A 265 -0.76 6.65 -6.24
CA ILE A 265 0.70 6.57 -6.31
C ILE A 265 1.30 7.67 -7.21
N SER A 266 0.60 8.10 -8.29
CA SER A 266 1.12 9.17 -9.16
C SER A 266 1.39 10.48 -8.42
N ARG A 267 0.62 10.78 -7.37
CA ARG A 267 0.87 11.93 -6.50
C ARG A 267 2.17 11.81 -5.72
N MET A 268 2.53 10.61 -5.30
CA MET A 268 3.79 10.36 -4.59
C MET A 268 4.97 10.51 -5.53
N VAL A 269 4.89 9.93 -6.73
CA VAL A 269 5.89 10.10 -7.80
C VAL A 269 6.09 11.59 -8.09
N LYS A 270 5.01 12.32 -8.36
CA LYS A 270 5.05 13.78 -8.56
C LYS A 270 5.73 14.51 -7.40
N LYS A 271 5.34 14.20 -6.15
CA LYS A 271 5.91 14.84 -4.95
C LYS A 271 7.40 14.54 -4.82
N ALA A 272 7.83 13.29 -5.03
CA ALA A 272 9.23 12.89 -4.99
C ALA A 272 10.08 13.63 -6.04
N VAL A 273 9.59 13.70 -7.28
CA VAL A 273 10.29 14.44 -8.37
C VAL A 273 10.40 15.92 -8.06
N ARG A 274 9.33 16.56 -7.58
CA ARG A 274 9.38 17.98 -7.14
C ARG A 274 10.37 18.24 -6.01
N LEU A 275 10.60 17.24 -5.16
CA LEU A 275 11.58 17.30 -4.08
C LEU A 275 12.99 16.90 -4.55
N GLY A 276 13.19 16.68 -5.86
CA GLY A 276 14.49 16.49 -6.52
C GLY A 276 14.94 15.03 -6.69
N ILE A 277 14.03 14.07 -6.60
CA ILE A 277 14.31 12.69 -6.99
C ILE A 277 14.25 12.57 -8.52
N ASN A 278 15.18 11.83 -9.11
CA ASN A 278 15.16 11.55 -10.55
C ASN A 278 13.82 10.87 -10.95
N PRO A 279 13.14 11.32 -12.01
CA PRO A 279 11.85 10.77 -12.44
C PRO A 279 11.85 9.25 -12.66
N ILE A 280 12.92 8.72 -13.27
CA ILE A 280 13.03 7.26 -13.51
C ILE A 280 13.11 6.51 -12.18
N LYS A 281 13.91 6.98 -11.22
CA LYS A 281 14.00 6.38 -9.89
C LYS A 281 12.67 6.45 -9.13
N ALA A 282 11.93 7.55 -9.27
CA ALA A 282 10.61 7.66 -8.68
C ALA A 282 9.62 6.66 -9.30
N ILE A 283 9.68 6.44 -10.62
CA ILE A 283 8.88 5.42 -11.31
C ILE A 283 9.33 4.01 -10.88
N GLN A 284 10.65 3.75 -10.74
CA GLN A 284 11.15 2.46 -10.23
C GLN A 284 10.55 2.12 -8.85
N MET A 285 10.56 3.08 -7.93
CA MET A 285 9.97 2.92 -6.59
C MET A 285 8.44 2.71 -6.62
N ALA A 286 7.78 3.21 -7.65
CA ALA A 286 6.34 3.05 -7.86
C ALA A 286 5.97 1.80 -8.68
N SER A 287 6.93 1.01 -9.15
CA SER A 287 6.67 -0.08 -10.09
C SER A 287 7.60 -1.29 -9.87
N ILE A 288 8.76 -1.33 -10.53
CA ILE A 288 9.62 -2.52 -10.57
C ILE A 288 10.17 -2.90 -9.18
N ASN A 289 10.51 -1.95 -8.31
CA ASN A 289 11.02 -2.27 -6.98
C ASN A 289 9.96 -3.03 -6.15
N THR A 290 8.70 -2.60 -6.24
CA THR A 290 7.58 -3.29 -5.59
C THR A 290 7.35 -4.67 -6.18
N ALA A 291 7.37 -4.78 -7.53
CA ALA A 291 7.21 -6.05 -8.21
C ALA A 291 8.31 -7.06 -7.84
N GLU A 292 9.57 -6.63 -7.81
CA GLU A 292 10.71 -7.48 -7.42
C GLU A 292 10.61 -7.92 -5.96
N TYR A 293 10.22 -7.01 -5.06
CA TYR A 293 10.01 -7.33 -3.65
C TYR A 293 9.00 -8.46 -3.47
N PHE A 294 7.83 -8.34 -4.08
CA PHE A 294 6.76 -9.33 -3.98
C PHE A 294 6.90 -10.50 -4.97
N LYS A 295 8.00 -10.58 -5.72
CA LYS A 295 8.28 -11.64 -6.72
C LYS A 295 7.24 -11.72 -7.83
N LEU A 296 6.70 -10.59 -8.26
CA LEU A 296 5.77 -10.46 -9.38
C LEU A 296 6.57 -10.35 -10.69
N ALA A 297 7.03 -11.48 -11.21
CA ALA A 297 8.09 -11.59 -12.21
C ALA A 297 7.81 -10.87 -13.56
N ASN A 298 6.55 -10.59 -13.88
CA ASN A 298 6.14 -10.01 -15.18
C ASN A 298 5.38 -8.69 -15.03
N LEU A 299 5.56 -7.99 -13.92
CA LEU A 299 4.96 -6.69 -13.62
C LEU A 299 6.03 -5.63 -13.34
N GLY A 300 5.65 -4.36 -13.45
CA GLY A 300 6.47 -3.23 -13.02
C GLY A 300 7.49 -2.73 -14.03
N ALA A 301 7.55 -3.29 -15.24
CA ALA A 301 8.40 -2.80 -16.33
C ALA A 301 7.71 -2.91 -17.68
N VAL A 302 8.18 -2.15 -18.66
CA VAL A 302 7.80 -2.28 -20.07
C VAL A 302 8.93 -3.03 -20.76
N ALA A 303 8.77 -4.35 -20.90
CA ALA A 303 9.75 -5.23 -21.52
C ALA A 303 9.07 -6.46 -22.15
N PRO A 304 9.66 -7.13 -23.16
CA PRO A 304 9.09 -8.35 -23.73
C PRO A 304 8.82 -9.43 -22.68
N GLY A 305 7.61 -9.99 -22.68
CA GLY A 305 7.15 -10.97 -21.69
C GLY A 305 6.49 -10.39 -20.46
N TYR A 306 6.58 -9.07 -20.25
CA TYR A 306 5.84 -8.38 -19.17
C TYR A 306 4.38 -8.14 -19.57
N LYS A 307 3.51 -8.02 -18.58
CA LYS A 307 2.13 -7.59 -18.81
C LYS A 307 2.10 -6.18 -19.37
N ALA A 308 1.18 -5.95 -20.28
CA ALA A 308 0.98 -4.63 -20.87
C ALA A 308 0.14 -3.73 -19.95
N ASP A 309 0.68 -3.47 -18.76
CA ASP A 309 0.19 -2.53 -17.77
C ASP A 309 1.00 -1.25 -17.90
N ILE A 310 0.46 -0.28 -18.63
CA ILE A 310 1.18 0.87 -19.16
C ILE A 310 0.46 2.16 -18.79
N ALA A 311 1.24 3.18 -18.45
CA ALA A 311 0.75 4.54 -18.27
C ALA A 311 1.44 5.50 -19.26
N VAL A 312 0.67 6.44 -19.82
CA VAL A 312 1.14 7.47 -20.73
C VAL A 312 1.01 8.83 -20.07
N PHE A 313 2.12 9.59 -20.03
CA PHE A 313 2.21 10.90 -19.41
C PHE A 313 2.72 11.94 -20.43
N ASN A 314 2.09 13.11 -20.49
CA ASN A 314 2.56 14.21 -21.34
C ASN A 314 3.88 14.81 -20.84
N ASP A 315 4.11 14.77 -19.53
CA ASP A 315 5.33 15.21 -18.88
C ASP A 315 5.69 14.34 -17.67
N LEU A 316 6.94 14.41 -17.22
CA LEU A 316 7.44 13.72 -16.03
C LEU A 316 7.58 14.65 -14.81
N GLU A 317 6.83 15.74 -14.76
CA GLU A 317 6.76 16.67 -13.63
C GLU A 317 5.40 16.59 -12.94
N MET A 318 4.32 16.62 -13.74
CA MET A 318 2.95 16.59 -13.24
C MET A 318 2.45 15.19 -12.95
N PHE A 319 2.94 14.17 -13.68
CA PHE A 319 2.53 12.78 -13.56
C PHE A 319 1.00 12.60 -13.56
N GLU A 320 0.33 13.33 -14.46
CA GLU A 320 -1.10 13.16 -14.72
C GLU A 320 -1.26 12.23 -15.93
N PRO A 321 -1.79 11.01 -15.75
CA PRO A 321 -1.88 10.06 -16.86
C PRO A 321 -2.89 10.54 -17.88
N GLU A 322 -2.50 10.60 -19.16
CA GLU A 322 -3.43 10.79 -20.27
C GLU A 322 -4.17 9.48 -20.59
N MET A 323 -3.41 8.38 -20.65
CA MET A 323 -3.94 7.04 -20.90
C MET A 323 -3.36 6.03 -19.92
N VAL A 324 -4.18 5.06 -19.51
CA VAL A 324 -3.77 3.92 -18.70
C VAL A 324 -4.25 2.65 -19.37
N PHE A 325 -3.33 1.75 -19.64
CA PHE A 325 -3.62 0.43 -20.17
C PHE A 325 -3.48 -0.62 -19.06
N LYS A 326 -4.44 -1.51 -18.99
CA LYS A 326 -4.42 -2.68 -18.12
C LYS A 326 -4.57 -3.93 -18.96
N ASN A 327 -3.61 -4.87 -18.82
CA ASN A 327 -3.59 -6.09 -19.62
C ASN A 327 -3.75 -5.80 -21.13
N GLY A 328 -3.05 -4.79 -21.65
CA GLY A 328 -3.08 -4.40 -23.04
C GLY A 328 -4.35 -3.69 -23.53
N LYS A 329 -5.31 -3.40 -22.66
CA LYS A 329 -6.56 -2.70 -22.98
C LYS A 329 -6.56 -1.32 -22.35
N LEU A 330 -7.04 -0.33 -23.09
CA LEU A 330 -7.21 1.03 -22.58
C LEU A 330 -8.25 1.02 -21.45
N ALA A 331 -7.80 1.21 -20.21
CA ALA A 331 -8.63 1.15 -19.00
C ALA A 331 -9.12 2.52 -18.55
N ALA A 332 -8.29 3.56 -18.72
CA ALA A 332 -8.67 4.93 -18.37
C ALA A 332 -8.07 5.93 -19.37
N LYS A 333 -8.74 7.06 -19.53
CA LYS A 333 -8.29 8.18 -20.38
C LYS A 333 -8.67 9.50 -19.72
N ASN A 334 -7.74 10.47 -19.71
CA ASN A 334 -7.94 11.81 -19.18
C ASN A 334 -8.54 11.81 -17.75
N GLY A 335 -8.00 10.96 -16.88
CA GLY A 335 -8.42 10.85 -15.47
C GLY A 335 -9.78 10.17 -15.25
N LYS A 336 -10.35 9.54 -16.28
CA LYS A 336 -11.63 8.83 -16.17
C LYS A 336 -11.49 7.37 -16.58
N MET A 337 -12.08 6.48 -15.78
CA MET A 337 -12.22 5.07 -16.13
C MET A 337 -13.13 4.93 -17.35
N ILE A 338 -12.76 4.07 -18.29
CA ILE A 338 -13.55 3.73 -19.49
C ILE A 338 -13.97 2.26 -19.55
N ILE A 339 -13.34 1.40 -18.77
CA ILE A 339 -13.78 0.01 -18.58
C ILE A 339 -14.84 0.00 -17.49
N ASP A 340 -15.98 -0.62 -17.77
CA ASP A 340 -16.99 -0.85 -16.74
C ASP A 340 -16.51 -1.85 -15.71
N THR A 341 -16.71 -1.55 -14.43
CA THR A 341 -16.51 -2.48 -13.33
C THR A 341 -17.80 -3.24 -13.08
N THR A 342 -17.71 -4.57 -13.05
CA THR A 342 -18.85 -5.40 -12.67
C THR A 342 -19.17 -5.15 -11.20
N GLU A 343 -20.41 -4.79 -10.90
CA GLU A 343 -20.87 -4.64 -9.53
C GLU A 343 -20.82 -5.97 -8.80
N PHE A 344 -20.07 -6.03 -7.71
CA PHE A 344 -20.04 -7.21 -6.85
C PHE A 344 -21.33 -7.27 -6.04
N LYS A 345 -22.10 -8.35 -6.23
CA LYS A 345 -23.29 -8.58 -5.41
C LYS A 345 -22.87 -8.96 -4.00
N THR A 346 -22.96 -8.02 -3.10
CA THR A 346 -22.59 -8.17 -1.70
C THR A 346 -23.46 -9.24 -1.03
N PRO A 347 -22.88 -10.30 -0.48
CA PRO A 347 -23.64 -11.18 0.41
C PRO A 347 -24.12 -10.40 1.64
N ALA A 348 -25.15 -10.90 2.31
CA ALA A 348 -25.66 -10.25 3.52
C ALA A 348 -24.65 -10.40 4.68
N LEU A 349 -23.74 -9.44 4.82
CA LEU A 349 -22.72 -9.38 5.89
C LEU A 349 -23.20 -8.55 7.08
N ARG A 350 -24.45 -8.68 7.47
CA ARG A 350 -25.01 -7.91 8.59
C ARG A 350 -24.83 -8.67 9.91
N GLY A 351 -24.67 -7.90 11.01
CA GLY A 351 -24.59 -8.45 12.37
C GLY A 351 -23.21 -8.94 12.78
N SER A 352 -22.14 -8.55 12.06
CA SER A 352 -20.75 -8.87 12.41
C SER A 352 -20.17 -7.96 13.50
N VAL A 353 -20.75 -6.79 13.72
CA VAL A 353 -20.38 -5.86 14.79
C VAL A 353 -21.49 -5.81 15.82
N ASN A 354 -21.20 -6.28 17.03
CA ASN A 354 -22.14 -6.32 18.15
C ASN A 354 -21.61 -5.48 19.29
N ILE A 355 -22.10 -4.24 19.39
CA ILE A 355 -21.74 -3.33 20.47
C ILE A 355 -22.94 -3.13 21.40
N LYS A 356 -22.67 -2.91 22.69
CA LYS A 356 -23.66 -2.46 23.65
C LYS A 356 -24.25 -1.11 23.19
N TYR A 357 -25.54 -0.90 23.42
CA TYR A 357 -26.10 0.44 23.22
C TYR A 357 -25.38 1.44 24.13
N LEU A 358 -24.87 2.51 23.54
CA LEU A 358 -24.12 3.56 24.25
C LEU A 358 -25.06 4.74 24.57
N ASN A 359 -25.13 5.08 25.85
CA ASN A 359 -25.76 6.32 26.33
C ASN A 359 -24.70 7.41 26.50
N MET A 360 -25.11 8.65 26.61
CA MET A 360 -24.20 9.78 26.86
C MET A 360 -23.45 9.62 28.19
N GLU A 361 -24.03 8.96 29.18
CA GLU A 361 -23.44 8.65 30.47
C GLU A 361 -22.27 7.66 30.38
N ASP A 362 -22.31 6.72 29.42
CA ASP A 362 -21.21 5.77 29.18
C ASP A 362 -19.94 6.47 28.68
N LEU A 363 -20.06 7.69 28.14
CA LEU A 363 -18.96 8.51 27.63
C LEU A 363 -18.47 9.56 28.66
N GLN A 364 -19.01 9.57 29.87
CA GLN A 364 -18.62 10.50 30.90
C GLN A 364 -17.46 9.95 31.74
N ILE A 365 -16.44 10.77 31.93
CA ILE A 365 -15.36 10.51 32.85
C ILE A 365 -15.63 11.31 34.12
N SER A 366 -15.87 10.62 35.23
CA SER A 366 -16.08 11.25 36.54
C SER A 366 -14.75 11.67 37.12
N ALA A 367 -14.59 12.94 37.45
CA ALA A 367 -13.43 13.45 38.18
C ALA A 367 -13.84 13.69 39.65
N PRO A 368 -13.21 12.97 40.61
CA PRO A 368 -13.62 13.01 42.03
C PRO A 368 -13.18 14.24 42.78
N ALA A 369 -12.29 15.08 42.24
CA ALA A 369 -11.75 16.26 42.93
C ALA A 369 -11.69 17.51 42.04
N ARG A 370 -11.57 18.69 42.70
CA ARG A 370 -11.55 20.01 41.99
C ARG A 370 -10.27 20.29 41.18
N LYS A 371 -9.19 19.56 41.41
CA LYS A 371 -7.96 19.61 40.64
C LYS A 371 -7.40 18.19 40.59
N GLU A 372 -7.32 17.62 39.41
CA GLU A 372 -6.64 16.34 39.20
C GLU A 372 -5.68 16.42 38.03
N GLU A 373 -4.61 15.69 38.15
CA GLU A 373 -3.69 15.41 37.05
C GLU A 373 -4.26 14.26 36.23
N ILE A 374 -4.48 14.50 34.95
CA ILE A 374 -4.91 13.48 34.02
C ILE A 374 -3.81 13.18 32.99
N LYS A 375 -3.76 11.94 32.56
CA LYS A 375 -2.91 11.53 31.45
C LYS A 375 -3.61 11.89 30.15
N VAL A 376 -2.94 12.65 29.30
CA VAL A 376 -3.42 13.06 27.98
C VAL A 376 -2.59 12.43 26.90
N ILE A 377 -3.25 11.88 25.89
CA ILE A 377 -2.62 11.40 24.65
C ILE A 377 -2.61 12.57 23.67
N ASN A 378 -1.42 13.09 23.39
CA ASN A 378 -1.22 14.18 22.43
C ASN A 378 -1.00 13.61 21.03
N VAL A 379 -1.86 13.97 20.10
CA VAL A 379 -1.73 13.66 18.69
C VAL A 379 -0.66 14.53 18.04
N ILE A 380 0.24 13.92 17.28
CA ILE A 380 1.24 14.60 16.49
C ILE A 380 0.74 14.68 15.04
N PRO A 381 0.52 15.88 14.49
CA PRO A 381 0.01 16.00 13.12
C PRO A 381 0.89 15.27 12.09
N LYS A 382 0.27 14.53 11.17
CA LYS A 382 0.90 13.74 10.10
C LYS A 382 1.77 12.56 10.57
N GLN A 383 1.61 12.11 11.81
CA GLN A 383 2.28 10.94 12.37
C GLN A 383 1.28 10.05 13.10
N LEU A 384 1.56 8.75 13.18
CA LEU A 384 0.76 7.79 13.96
C LEU A 384 1.20 7.73 15.43
N ILE A 385 2.42 8.12 15.72
CA ILE A 385 2.92 8.17 17.10
C ILE A 385 2.24 9.27 17.88
N THR A 386 2.07 9.02 19.18
CA THR A 386 1.50 9.98 20.13
C THR A 386 2.50 10.30 21.24
N LYS A 387 2.25 11.41 21.95
CA LYS A 387 3.01 11.78 23.15
C LYS A 387 2.09 11.75 24.35
N LYS A 388 2.60 11.27 25.49
CA LYS A 388 1.93 11.36 26.77
C LYS A 388 2.29 12.68 27.42
N SER A 389 1.30 13.43 27.89
CA SER A 389 1.47 14.52 28.86
C SER A 389 0.63 14.27 30.12
N ILE A 390 0.96 15.01 31.16
CA ILE A 390 0.18 15.08 32.38
C ILE A 390 -0.34 16.51 32.47
N GLU A 391 -1.66 16.67 32.45
CA GLU A 391 -2.31 17.97 32.47
C GLU A 391 -3.13 18.14 33.76
N THR A 392 -3.02 19.30 34.37
CA THR A 392 -3.87 19.63 35.52
C THR A 392 -5.20 20.19 35.00
N VAL A 393 -6.29 19.50 35.23
CA VAL A 393 -7.61 19.94 34.86
C VAL A 393 -8.24 20.77 35.98
N SER A 394 -8.37 22.08 35.77
CA SER A 394 -9.18 22.93 36.62
C SER A 394 -10.60 22.94 36.06
N TYR A 395 -11.51 22.41 36.84
CA TYR A 395 -12.90 22.14 36.67
C TYR A 395 -13.74 23.03 35.74
N THR A 396 -14.50 22.41 34.81
CA THR A 396 -15.96 22.52 34.74
C THR A 396 -16.63 21.52 33.82
N HIS A 397 -15.99 21.01 32.81
CA HIS A 397 -16.61 20.03 31.90
C HIS A 397 -15.58 19.09 31.27
N LEU A 398 -15.28 17.93 31.94
CA LEU A 398 -14.73 16.78 31.24
C LEU A 398 -15.88 16.10 30.46
N ARG A 399 -16.22 16.66 29.32
CA ARG A 399 -16.91 15.91 28.27
C ARG A 399 -15.83 15.45 27.30
N ALA A 400 -15.89 14.20 26.86
CA ALA A 400 -15.17 13.79 25.68
C ALA A 400 -15.68 14.65 24.51
N HIS A 401 -14.97 15.73 24.20
CA HIS A 401 -15.23 16.54 23.03
C HIS A 401 -14.40 15.93 21.89
N GLU A 402 -14.97 14.96 21.23
CA GLU A 402 -14.60 14.72 19.85
C GLU A 402 -15.18 15.87 19.03
N THR A 403 -14.36 16.86 18.77
CA THR A 403 -14.70 17.84 17.74
C THR A 403 -14.35 17.22 16.40
N SER A 404 -15.18 17.39 15.39
CA SER A 404 -14.96 16.96 14.01
C SER A 404 -13.63 17.44 13.39
N ALA A 405 -12.92 18.32 14.07
CA ALA A 405 -11.58 18.79 13.70
C ALA A 405 -10.44 17.82 14.10
N HIS A 406 -10.70 16.83 14.94
CA HIS A 406 -9.72 15.85 15.41
C HIS A 406 -9.89 14.46 14.79
N LEU A 407 -10.92 14.29 13.95
CA LEU A 407 -11.19 13.08 13.16
C LEU A 407 -10.63 13.18 11.73
N VAL A 408 -9.51 13.88 11.54
CA VAL A 408 -8.85 14.03 10.23
C VAL A 408 -7.38 13.69 10.32
#